data_bc70c669b7b861bc0f578608f762ef64
#
_entry.id   bc70c669b7b861bc0f578608f762ef64
#
_cell.length_a   1.000
_cell.length_b   1.000
_cell.length_c   1.000
_cell.angle_alpha   90.00
_cell.angle_beta   90.00
_cell.angle_gamma   90.00
#
_symmetry.space_group_name_H-M   'P 1'
#
loop_
_entity.id
_entity.type
_entity.pdbx_description
1 polymer ?
#
loop_
_entity_poly.entity_id
_entity_poly.type
_entity_poly.pdbx_seq_one_letter_code
_entity_poly.pdbx_strand_id
1 'polypeptide(L)'
;MGNKGDVMAIQELLESVKIRVAEKTANHYLQKHIPNPNLDEQKLLLTISVLLQANIKKQDIITYATTITLIQIALDTHELVTNEKMHKGNERNRQLTVLAGDLYSGQYYKILAEIEDYKMLKFLAEGIKEVNENKIYFYHHNAKNIDQVIKSLKNIEGALIQKLVDFYHLDGWKALVEETVFLHRIRKEKELFYHTNTSMVVEAFCKYENNNHLMALNNKDAVLDKYIKESSSRVEELLENLPALQAEFRENVCQLLNVINKQQLYVEEG
;
A
#
# COMPACT_ATOMS: atom_id res chain seq x y z
N MET A 1 1.78 28.59 -8.17
CA MET A 1 0.51 28.39 -8.89
C MET A 1 0.63 27.05 -9.62
N GLY A 2 0.26 25.96 -8.97
CA GLY A 2 0.18 24.63 -9.61
C GLY A 2 -0.82 24.70 -10.74
N ASN A 3 -0.43 24.16 -11.89
CA ASN A 3 -1.21 24.30 -13.11
C ASN A 3 -2.46 23.42 -12.98
N LYS A 4 -3.67 23.99 -13.07
CA LYS A 4 -4.94 23.21 -13.05
C LYS A 4 -4.95 22.07 -14.09
N GLY A 5 -4.11 22.17 -15.14
CA GLY A 5 -3.95 21.13 -16.15
C GLY A 5 -3.27 19.86 -15.62
N ASP A 6 -2.34 19.98 -14.69
CA ASP A 6 -1.54 18.86 -14.20
C ASP A 6 -2.32 18.03 -13.17
N VAL A 7 -3.09 18.69 -12.29
CA VAL A 7 -4.02 18.01 -11.36
C VAL A 7 -5.11 17.25 -12.12
N MET A 8 -5.63 17.80 -13.22
CA MET A 8 -6.56 17.10 -14.11
C MET A 8 -5.91 15.86 -14.75
N ALA A 9 -4.61 15.92 -15.09
CA ALA A 9 -3.89 14.81 -15.69
C ALA A 9 -3.75 13.63 -14.73
N ILE A 10 -3.47 13.88 -13.44
CA ILE A 10 -3.36 12.80 -12.43
C ILE A 10 -4.71 12.15 -12.13
N GLN A 11 -5.76 12.94 -12.00
CA GLN A 11 -7.11 12.40 -11.80
C GLN A 11 -7.55 11.53 -12.99
N GLU A 12 -7.22 11.97 -14.21
CA GLU A 12 -7.49 11.20 -15.43
C GLU A 12 -6.71 9.87 -15.46
N LEU A 13 -5.43 9.89 -15.04
CA LEU A 13 -4.61 8.68 -14.91
C LEU A 13 -5.18 7.74 -13.85
N LEU A 14 -5.55 8.28 -12.69
CA LEU A 14 -6.13 7.53 -11.58
C LEU A 14 -7.40 6.80 -12.03
N GLU A 15 -8.34 7.51 -12.65
CA GLU A 15 -9.58 6.92 -13.14
C GLU A 15 -9.32 5.90 -14.27
N SER A 16 -8.38 6.17 -15.18
CA SER A 16 -8.01 5.23 -16.25
C SER A 16 -7.46 3.93 -15.69
N VAL A 17 -6.63 4.00 -14.64
CA VAL A 17 -6.09 2.80 -13.98
C VAL A 17 -7.18 2.06 -13.21
N LYS A 18 -8.04 2.77 -12.47
CA LYS A 18 -9.17 2.16 -11.75
C LYS A 18 -10.07 1.36 -12.67
N ILE A 19 -10.46 1.96 -13.80
CA ILE A 19 -11.29 1.29 -14.82
C ILE A 19 -10.57 0.02 -15.31
N ARG A 20 -9.30 0.13 -15.68
CA ARG A 20 -8.54 -1.00 -16.21
C ARG A 20 -8.33 -2.12 -15.17
N VAL A 21 -8.10 -1.77 -13.90
CA VAL A 21 -8.02 -2.75 -12.80
C VAL A 21 -9.37 -3.43 -12.60
N ALA A 22 -10.48 -2.67 -12.59
CA ALA A 22 -11.82 -3.23 -12.46
C ALA A 22 -12.13 -4.22 -13.60
N GLU A 23 -11.79 -3.90 -14.85
CA GLU A 23 -11.95 -4.80 -16.00
C GLU A 23 -11.12 -6.08 -15.83
N LYS A 24 -9.87 -5.98 -15.35
CA LYS A 24 -8.95 -7.11 -15.17
C LYS A 24 -9.33 -8.02 -14.00
N THR A 25 -9.98 -7.47 -12.98
CA THR A 25 -10.42 -8.22 -11.80
C THR A 25 -11.88 -8.68 -11.90
N ALA A 26 -12.63 -8.19 -12.89
CA ALA A 26 -14.03 -8.55 -13.10
C ALA A 26 -14.19 -10.06 -13.36
N ASN A 27 -14.87 -10.73 -12.44
CA ASN A 27 -15.27 -12.13 -12.58
C ASN A 27 -16.62 -12.33 -11.89
N HIS A 28 -17.68 -12.49 -12.68
CA HIS A 28 -19.06 -12.59 -12.19
C HIS A 28 -19.26 -13.71 -11.16
N TYR A 29 -18.54 -14.82 -11.30
CA TYR A 29 -18.63 -15.92 -10.35
C TYR A 29 -17.96 -15.60 -9.02
N LEU A 30 -16.75 -15.02 -9.05
CA LEU A 30 -16.04 -14.61 -7.84
C LEU A 30 -16.82 -13.54 -7.07
N GLN A 31 -17.33 -12.52 -7.76
CA GLN A 31 -18.09 -11.42 -7.15
C GLN A 31 -19.37 -11.87 -6.41
N LYS A 32 -19.91 -13.05 -6.72
CA LYS A 32 -21.06 -13.63 -6.00
C LYS A 32 -20.68 -14.34 -4.70
N HIS A 33 -19.41 -14.72 -4.53
CA HIS A 33 -18.99 -15.64 -3.48
C HIS A 33 -17.92 -15.08 -2.54
N ILE A 34 -17.16 -14.12 -3.02
CA ILE A 34 -16.10 -13.47 -2.22
C ILE A 34 -16.21 -11.94 -2.34
N PRO A 35 -15.73 -11.17 -1.37
CA PRO A 35 -15.68 -9.72 -1.47
C PRO A 35 -14.92 -9.26 -2.71
N ASN A 36 -15.33 -8.13 -3.28
CA ASN A 36 -14.56 -7.49 -4.35
C ASN A 36 -13.15 -7.13 -3.84
N PRO A 37 -12.12 -7.20 -4.71
CA PRO A 37 -10.79 -6.80 -4.33
C PRO A 37 -10.77 -5.34 -3.89
N ASN A 38 -10.08 -5.07 -2.78
CA ASN A 38 -9.90 -3.72 -2.29
C ASN A 38 -8.75 -3.04 -3.04
N LEU A 39 -9.04 -1.89 -3.65
CA LEU A 39 -8.03 -1.06 -4.30
C LEU A 39 -7.58 0.02 -3.33
N ASP A 40 -6.30 0.03 -2.98
CA ASP A 40 -5.71 1.09 -2.17
C ASP A 40 -5.38 2.31 -3.05
N GLU A 41 -6.30 3.28 -3.08
CA GLU A 41 -6.17 4.49 -3.90
C GLU A 41 -4.95 5.33 -3.53
N GLN A 42 -4.53 5.31 -2.27
CA GLN A 42 -3.37 6.08 -1.82
C GLN A 42 -2.06 5.48 -2.36
N LYS A 43 -1.93 4.15 -2.31
CA LYS A 43 -0.80 3.47 -2.95
C LYS A 43 -0.81 3.63 -4.47
N LEU A 44 -1.99 3.59 -5.10
CA LEU A 44 -2.12 3.82 -6.53
C LEU A 44 -1.68 5.23 -6.90
N LEU A 45 -2.11 6.25 -6.16
CA LEU A 45 -1.72 7.63 -6.39
C LEU A 45 -0.21 7.83 -6.21
N LEU A 46 0.39 7.23 -5.17
CA LEU A 46 1.83 7.26 -4.97
C LEU A 46 2.58 6.57 -6.12
N THR A 47 2.07 5.44 -6.60
CA THR A 47 2.63 4.71 -7.76
C THR A 47 2.61 5.57 -9.03
N ILE A 48 1.48 6.20 -9.34
CA ILE A 48 1.33 7.12 -10.49
C ILE A 48 2.30 8.28 -10.35
N SER A 49 2.43 8.85 -9.15
CA SER A 49 3.32 9.98 -8.88
C SER A 49 4.79 9.63 -9.14
N VAL A 50 5.25 8.45 -8.71
CA VAL A 50 6.61 7.96 -9.03
C VAL A 50 6.78 7.77 -10.55
N LEU A 51 5.80 7.17 -11.24
CA LEU A 51 5.86 6.93 -12.69
C LEU A 51 5.86 8.23 -13.51
N LEU A 52 5.20 9.28 -13.05
CA LEU A 52 5.25 10.60 -13.67
C LEU A 52 6.67 11.19 -13.67
N GLN A 53 7.47 10.89 -12.65
CA GLN A 53 8.87 11.34 -12.57
C GLN A 53 9.81 10.55 -13.51
N ALA A 54 9.39 9.38 -13.94
CA ALA A 54 10.17 8.57 -14.89
C ALA A 54 10.17 9.11 -16.33
N ASN A 55 9.41 10.19 -16.60
CA ASN A 55 9.27 10.80 -17.92
C ASN A 55 8.95 9.80 -19.05
N ILE A 56 8.05 8.87 -18.76
CA ILE A 56 7.55 7.84 -19.69
C ILE A 56 6.20 8.26 -20.29
N LYS A 57 5.78 7.56 -21.34
CA LYS A 57 4.50 7.84 -22.01
C LYS A 57 3.31 7.58 -21.08
N LYS A 58 2.24 8.36 -21.22
CA LYS A 58 0.98 8.18 -20.47
C LYS A 58 0.46 6.73 -20.48
N GLN A 59 0.56 6.06 -21.65
CA GLN A 59 0.12 4.67 -21.78
C GLN A 59 0.97 3.71 -20.94
N ASP A 60 2.28 3.95 -20.81
CA ASP A 60 3.18 3.14 -20.01
C ASP A 60 2.90 3.36 -18.51
N ILE A 61 2.62 4.62 -18.10
CA ILE A 61 2.19 4.93 -16.73
C ILE A 61 0.95 4.12 -16.37
N ILE A 62 -0.09 4.15 -17.22
CA ILE A 62 -1.33 3.39 -17.00
C ILE A 62 -1.02 1.89 -16.92
N THR A 63 -0.16 1.39 -17.79
CA THR A 63 0.18 -0.03 -17.85
C THR A 63 0.92 -0.50 -16.60
N TYR A 64 1.97 0.22 -16.17
CA TYR A 64 2.73 -0.15 -14.98
C TYR A 64 1.96 0.09 -13.69
N ALA A 65 1.20 1.18 -13.58
CA ALA A 65 0.35 1.41 -12.41
C ALA A 65 -0.73 0.32 -12.28
N THR A 66 -1.38 -0.07 -13.39
CA THR A 66 -2.32 -1.20 -13.40
C THR A 66 -1.64 -2.49 -12.95
N THR A 67 -0.44 -2.78 -13.47
CA THR A 67 0.34 -3.97 -13.13
C THR A 67 0.63 -4.06 -11.65
N ILE A 68 1.17 -2.99 -11.06
CA ILE A 68 1.49 -2.94 -9.62
C ILE A 68 0.25 -3.06 -8.76
N THR A 69 -0.83 -2.39 -9.14
CA THR A 69 -2.09 -2.50 -8.42
C THR A 69 -2.65 -3.93 -8.45
N LEU A 70 -2.55 -4.63 -9.57
CA LEU A 70 -2.96 -6.03 -9.66
C LEU A 70 -2.09 -6.95 -8.80
N ILE A 71 -0.77 -6.71 -8.73
CA ILE A 71 0.12 -7.44 -7.82
C ILE A 71 -0.30 -7.20 -6.38
N GLN A 72 -0.55 -5.95 -5.99
CA GLN A 72 -0.98 -5.61 -4.63
C GLN A 72 -2.30 -6.31 -4.29
N ILE A 73 -3.30 -6.23 -5.17
CA ILE A 73 -4.59 -6.91 -5.02
C ILE A 73 -4.40 -8.42 -4.86
N ALA A 74 -3.53 -9.05 -5.66
CA ALA A 74 -3.24 -10.47 -5.55
C ALA A 74 -2.65 -10.83 -4.19
N LEU A 75 -1.64 -10.09 -3.72
CA LEU A 75 -0.99 -10.28 -2.43
C LEU A 75 -1.96 -10.08 -1.26
N ASP A 76 -2.81 -9.06 -1.33
CA ASP A 76 -3.81 -8.77 -0.29
C ASP A 76 -4.94 -9.83 -0.31
N THR A 77 -5.33 -10.33 -1.49
CA THR A 77 -6.31 -11.41 -1.61
C THR A 77 -5.79 -12.71 -1.00
N HIS A 78 -4.54 -13.07 -1.24
CA HIS A 78 -3.92 -14.25 -0.60
C HIS A 78 -3.84 -14.11 0.92
N GLU A 79 -3.68 -12.91 1.45
CA GLU A 79 -3.64 -12.65 2.89
C GLU A 79 -4.98 -12.89 3.59
N LEU A 80 -6.10 -12.79 2.85
CA LEU A 80 -7.43 -13.11 3.39
C LEU A 80 -7.63 -14.62 3.64
N VAL A 81 -6.71 -15.45 3.18
CA VAL A 81 -6.78 -16.91 3.37
C VAL A 81 -6.29 -17.26 4.78
N THR A 82 -7.21 -17.49 5.71
CA THR A 82 -6.87 -17.91 7.08
C THR A 82 -6.68 -19.43 7.18
N ASN A 83 -5.78 -19.87 8.09
CA ASN A 83 -5.58 -21.27 8.42
C ASN A 83 -6.43 -21.75 9.60
N GLU A 84 -7.31 -20.91 10.12
CA GLU A 84 -8.20 -21.28 11.22
C GLU A 84 -9.17 -22.39 10.80
N LYS A 85 -9.50 -23.29 11.76
CA LYS A 85 -10.52 -24.32 11.55
C LYS A 85 -11.88 -23.64 11.35
N MET A 86 -12.32 -23.58 10.11
CA MET A 86 -13.57 -22.96 9.75
C MET A 86 -14.77 -23.89 10.00
N HIS A 87 -15.93 -23.28 10.31
CA HIS A 87 -17.22 -23.99 10.31
C HIS A 87 -17.50 -24.58 8.91
N LYS A 88 -18.11 -25.77 8.87
CA LYS A 88 -18.54 -26.42 7.63
C LYS A 88 -19.36 -25.41 6.81
N GLY A 89 -18.90 -25.08 5.61
CA GLY A 89 -19.55 -24.14 4.68
C GLY A 89 -18.64 -23.04 4.15
N ASN A 90 -17.56 -22.69 4.84
CA ASN A 90 -16.64 -21.62 4.41
C ASN A 90 -15.44 -22.13 3.58
N GLU A 91 -15.27 -23.46 3.44
CA GLU A 91 -14.17 -24.04 2.65
C GLU A 91 -14.19 -23.60 1.19
N ARG A 92 -15.38 -23.50 0.59
CA ARG A 92 -15.56 -23.06 -0.79
C ARG A 92 -15.09 -21.59 -0.98
N ASN A 93 -15.49 -20.69 -0.10
CA ASN A 93 -15.09 -19.29 -0.18
C ASN A 93 -13.57 -19.13 0.00
N ARG A 94 -12.97 -19.90 0.90
CA ARG A 94 -11.51 -19.94 1.07
C ARG A 94 -10.80 -20.42 -0.20
N GLN A 95 -11.27 -21.51 -0.83
CA GLN A 95 -10.73 -22.00 -2.09
C GLN A 95 -10.89 -20.97 -3.21
N LEU A 96 -12.04 -20.30 -3.29
CA LEU A 96 -12.28 -19.24 -4.25
C LEU A 96 -11.39 -18.02 -4.02
N THR A 97 -11.08 -17.68 -2.76
CA THR A 97 -10.14 -16.60 -2.42
C THR A 97 -8.74 -16.92 -2.93
N VAL A 98 -8.25 -18.16 -2.77
CA VAL A 98 -6.96 -18.58 -3.34
C VAL A 98 -6.98 -18.45 -4.86
N LEU A 99 -8.00 -19.02 -5.52
CA LEU A 99 -8.13 -18.94 -6.98
C LEU A 99 -8.27 -17.50 -7.51
N ALA A 100 -8.89 -16.62 -6.74
CA ALA A 100 -8.96 -15.20 -7.08
C ALA A 100 -7.58 -14.53 -7.05
N GLY A 101 -6.77 -14.79 -6.01
CA GLY A 101 -5.40 -14.32 -5.93
C GLY A 101 -4.54 -14.82 -7.11
N ASP A 102 -4.70 -16.11 -7.48
CA ASP A 102 -4.02 -16.69 -8.64
C ASP A 102 -4.47 -16.04 -9.96
N LEU A 103 -5.78 -15.77 -10.11
CA LEU A 103 -6.32 -15.06 -11.27
C LEU A 103 -5.70 -13.65 -11.39
N TYR A 104 -5.67 -12.88 -10.30
CA TYR A 104 -5.12 -11.53 -10.30
C TYR A 104 -3.62 -11.54 -10.57
N SER A 105 -2.90 -12.52 -10.03
CA SER A 105 -1.49 -12.76 -10.36
C SER A 105 -1.31 -13.06 -11.85
N GLY A 106 -2.15 -13.89 -12.44
CA GLY A 106 -2.13 -14.18 -13.88
C GLY A 106 -2.32 -12.93 -14.74
N GLN A 107 -3.13 -11.95 -14.31
CA GLN A 107 -3.38 -10.73 -15.06
C GLN A 107 -2.13 -9.84 -15.19
N TYR A 108 -1.36 -9.64 -14.10
CA TYR A 108 -0.16 -8.81 -14.20
C TYR A 108 0.93 -9.48 -15.06
N TYR A 109 1.09 -10.80 -14.94
CA TYR A 109 1.99 -11.54 -15.81
C TYR A 109 1.61 -11.38 -17.29
N LYS A 110 0.32 -11.50 -17.59
CA LYS A 110 -0.21 -11.34 -18.95
C LYS A 110 0.11 -9.95 -19.51
N ILE A 111 -0.12 -8.88 -18.73
CA ILE A 111 0.16 -7.50 -19.17
C ILE A 111 1.64 -7.34 -19.55
N LEU A 112 2.56 -7.77 -18.69
CA LEU A 112 4.00 -7.61 -18.93
C LEU A 112 4.52 -8.52 -20.07
N ALA A 113 3.94 -9.70 -20.22
CA ALA A 113 4.26 -10.61 -21.34
C ALA A 113 3.77 -10.06 -22.68
N GLU A 114 2.58 -9.46 -22.74
CA GLU A 114 2.00 -8.85 -23.96
C GLU A 114 2.85 -7.66 -24.46
N ILE A 115 3.51 -6.92 -23.57
CA ILE A 115 4.42 -5.82 -23.94
C ILE A 115 5.90 -6.24 -23.99
N GLU A 116 6.18 -7.54 -23.81
CA GLU A 116 7.51 -8.14 -23.81
C GLU A 116 8.51 -7.50 -22.81
N ASP A 117 8.02 -6.88 -21.73
CA ASP A 117 8.87 -6.23 -20.72
C ASP A 117 9.33 -7.23 -19.63
N TYR A 118 10.21 -8.14 -20.03
CA TYR A 118 10.81 -9.13 -19.12
C TYR A 118 11.71 -8.51 -18.05
N LYS A 119 12.25 -7.31 -18.31
CA LYS A 119 13.07 -6.60 -17.34
C LYS A 119 12.24 -6.11 -16.16
N MET A 120 11.11 -5.43 -16.44
CA MET A 120 10.16 -5.01 -15.41
C MET A 120 9.58 -6.21 -14.68
N LEU A 121 9.23 -7.29 -15.41
CA LEU A 121 8.75 -8.53 -14.81
C LEU A 121 9.72 -9.08 -13.75
N LYS A 122 11.02 -9.09 -14.04
CA LYS A 122 12.06 -9.54 -13.09
C LYS A 122 12.12 -8.63 -11.86
N PHE A 123 12.13 -7.31 -12.05
CA PHE A 123 12.16 -6.35 -10.94
C PHE A 123 10.95 -6.51 -10.02
N LEU A 124 9.74 -6.64 -10.59
CA LEU A 124 8.52 -6.81 -9.80
C LEU A 124 8.46 -8.18 -9.11
N ALA A 125 8.99 -9.24 -9.74
CA ALA A 125 9.11 -10.55 -9.08
C ALA A 125 10.03 -10.50 -7.84
N GLU A 126 11.14 -9.73 -7.91
CA GLU A 126 11.98 -9.47 -6.74
C GLU A 126 11.22 -8.68 -5.65
N GLY A 127 10.41 -7.68 -6.04
CA GLY A 127 9.55 -6.94 -5.11
C GLY A 127 8.50 -7.83 -4.42
N ILE A 128 7.85 -8.71 -5.17
CA ILE A 128 6.89 -9.69 -4.62
C ILE A 128 7.59 -10.60 -3.60
N LYS A 129 8.79 -11.07 -3.92
CA LYS A 129 9.61 -11.87 -3.00
C LYS A 129 9.91 -11.11 -1.72
N GLU A 130 10.35 -9.85 -1.82
CA GLU A 130 10.62 -8.99 -0.65
C GLU A 130 9.38 -8.79 0.22
N VAL A 131 8.20 -8.52 -0.38
CA VAL A 131 6.94 -8.42 0.35
C VAL A 131 6.65 -9.71 1.13
N ASN A 132 6.71 -10.87 0.46
CA ASN A 132 6.38 -12.15 1.08
C ASN A 132 7.37 -12.52 2.21
N GLU A 133 8.67 -12.31 2.03
CA GLU A 133 9.69 -12.56 3.05
C GLU A 133 9.46 -11.68 4.29
N ASN A 134 9.13 -10.40 4.09
CA ASN A 134 8.84 -9.49 5.20
C ASN A 134 7.50 -9.79 5.87
N LYS A 135 6.46 -10.22 5.13
CA LYS A 135 5.20 -10.72 5.71
C LYS A 135 5.46 -11.93 6.59
N ILE A 136 6.18 -12.94 6.10
CA ILE A 136 6.55 -14.13 6.89
C ILE A 136 7.33 -13.72 8.13
N TYR A 137 8.33 -12.86 8.00
CA TYR A 137 9.13 -12.38 9.11
C TYR A 137 8.29 -11.68 10.18
N PHE A 138 7.37 -10.80 9.77
CA PHE A 138 6.47 -10.05 10.64
C PHE A 138 5.45 -10.98 11.34
N TYR A 139 4.77 -11.84 10.60
CA TYR A 139 3.72 -12.72 11.14
C TYR A 139 4.26 -13.82 12.06
N HIS A 140 5.49 -14.24 11.87
CA HIS A 140 6.15 -15.16 12.80
C HIS A 140 6.79 -14.48 14.02
N HIS A 141 6.57 -13.16 14.20
CA HIS A 141 7.11 -12.39 15.32
C HIS A 141 8.64 -12.47 15.45
N ASN A 142 9.35 -12.58 14.32
CA ASN A 142 10.80 -12.72 14.27
C ASN A 142 11.56 -11.42 14.57
N ALA A 143 10.89 -10.27 14.60
CA ALA A 143 11.48 -8.99 14.97
C ALA A 143 12.02 -9.03 16.40
N LYS A 144 13.20 -8.43 16.61
CA LYS A 144 13.87 -8.38 17.93
C LYS A 144 13.70 -7.01 18.61
N ASN A 145 13.34 -6.00 17.86
CA ASN A 145 13.13 -4.63 18.32
C ASN A 145 12.15 -3.90 17.41
N ILE A 146 11.77 -2.69 17.80
CA ILE A 146 10.80 -1.88 17.05
C ILE A 146 11.31 -1.47 15.67
N ASP A 147 12.61 -1.22 15.50
CA ASP A 147 13.17 -0.81 14.21
C ASP A 147 12.99 -1.89 13.15
N GLN A 148 13.11 -3.18 13.56
CA GLN A 148 12.88 -4.30 12.66
C GLN A 148 11.39 -4.46 12.30
N VAL A 149 10.48 -4.14 13.21
CA VAL A 149 9.03 -4.09 12.92
C VAL A 149 8.76 -3.00 11.87
N ILE A 150 9.26 -1.78 12.12
CA ILE A 150 9.09 -0.64 11.21
C ILE A 150 9.67 -0.96 9.84
N LYS A 151 10.90 -1.51 9.79
CA LYS A 151 11.54 -1.92 8.53
C LYS A 151 10.71 -2.95 7.75
N SER A 152 10.17 -3.95 8.44
CA SER A 152 9.33 -4.96 7.81
C SER A 152 8.06 -4.36 7.24
N LEU A 153 7.39 -3.45 7.98
CA LEU A 153 6.20 -2.76 7.51
C LEU A 153 6.50 -1.88 6.28
N LYS A 154 7.61 -1.11 6.30
CA LYS A 154 8.05 -0.32 5.14
C LYS A 154 8.26 -1.19 3.90
N ASN A 155 8.88 -2.36 4.05
CA ASN A 155 9.10 -3.30 2.95
C ASN A 155 7.79 -3.95 2.47
N ILE A 156 6.92 -4.39 3.37
CA ILE A 156 5.62 -4.98 3.01
C ILE A 156 4.80 -4.00 2.18
N GLU A 157 4.75 -2.74 2.59
CA GLU A 157 3.90 -1.73 1.96
C GLU A 157 4.55 -1.08 0.73
N GLY A 158 5.88 -0.95 0.71
CA GLY A 158 6.62 -0.13 -0.25
C GLY A 158 7.45 -0.88 -1.29
N ALA A 159 7.78 -2.18 -1.09
CA ALA A 159 8.75 -2.86 -1.95
C ALA A 159 8.42 -2.80 -3.45
N LEU A 160 7.15 -2.95 -3.84
CA LEU A 160 6.76 -2.86 -5.25
C LEU A 160 7.01 -1.47 -5.86
N ILE A 161 6.69 -0.41 -5.11
CA ILE A 161 6.92 0.97 -5.55
C ILE A 161 8.42 1.28 -5.55
N GLN A 162 9.17 0.75 -4.57
CA GLN A 162 10.63 0.85 -4.54
C GLN A 162 11.29 0.21 -5.77
N LYS A 163 10.73 -0.89 -6.29
CA LYS A 163 11.24 -1.47 -7.54
C LYS A 163 11.07 -0.55 -8.74
N LEU A 164 10.03 0.28 -8.79
CA LEU A 164 9.93 1.34 -9.81
C LEU A 164 10.99 2.42 -9.60
N VAL A 165 11.17 2.87 -8.36
CA VAL A 165 12.19 3.86 -8.01
C VAL A 165 13.57 3.37 -8.47
N ASP A 166 13.92 2.11 -8.15
CA ASP A 166 15.19 1.50 -8.55
C ASP A 166 15.29 1.33 -10.08
N PHE A 167 14.20 0.89 -10.73
CA PHE A 167 14.16 0.65 -12.18
C PHE A 167 14.38 1.92 -13.01
N TYR A 168 13.81 3.06 -12.53
CA TYR A 168 13.92 4.35 -13.20
C TYR A 168 15.01 5.26 -12.61
N HIS A 169 15.84 4.75 -11.70
CA HIS A 169 16.93 5.50 -11.04
C HIS A 169 16.47 6.80 -10.36
N LEU A 170 15.35 6.73 -9.65
CA LEU A 170 14.74 7.84 -8.93
C LEU A 170 15.16 7.86 -7.44
N ASP A 171 16.45 7.69 -7.15
CA ASP A 171 16.97 7.46 -5.78
C ASP A 171 16.51 8.48 -4.74
N GLY A 172 16.32 9.76 -5.15
CA GLY A 172 15.80 10.80 -4.26
C GLY A 172 14.38 10.55 -3.74
N TRP A 173 13.63 9.61 -4.35
CA TRP A 173 12.25 9.28 -3.97
C TRP A 173 12.16 8.14 -2.96
N LYS A 174 13.25 7.40 -2.77
CA LYS A 174 13.25 6.18 -1.97
C LYS A 174 12.76 6.41 -0.54
N ALA A 175 13.36 7.36 0.15
CA ALA A 175 12.99 7.69 1.53
C ALA A 175 11.54 8.21 1.64
N LEU A 176 11.09 9.01 0.66
CA LEU A 176 9.73 9.54 0.65
C LEU A 176 8.70 8.44 0.47
N VAL A 177 8.93 7.50 -0.46
CA VAL A 177 8.05 6.34 -0.67
C VAL A 177 7.96 5.52 0.62
N GLU A 178 9.10 5.19 1.23
CA GLU A 178 9.15 4.41 2.47
C GLU A 178 8.36 5.06 3.62
N GLU A 179 8.55 6.37 3.84
CA GLU A 179 7.85 7.07 4.92
C GLU A 179 6.36 7.24 4.63
N THR A 180 6.00 7.53 3.38
CA THR A 180 4.59 7.72 3.00
C THR A 180 3.79 6.42 3.16
N VAL A 181 4.29 5.28 2.67
CA VAL A 181 3.58 4.00 2.81
C VAL A 181 3.53 3.53 4.26
N PHE A 182 4.57 3.80 5.04
CA PHE A 182 4.60 3.48 6.46
C PHE A 182 3.57 4.31 7.24
N LEU A 183 3.53 5.62 7.02
CA LEU A 183 2.55 6.52 7.63
C LEU A 183 1.12 6.09 7.30
N HIS A 184 0.86 5.76 6.02
CA HIS A 184 -0.44 5.25 5.58
C HIS A 184 -0.81 3.97 6.32
N ARG A 185 0.11 3.01 6.43
CA ARG A 185 -0.13 1.74 7.13
C ARG A 185 -0.45 1.93 8.60
N ILE A 186 0.35 2.68 9.34
CA ILE A 186 0.13 2.82 10.79
C ILE A 186 -1.16 3.59 11.12
N ARG A 187 -1.59 4.52 10.27
CA ARG A 187 -2.90 5.18 10.39
C ARG A 187 -4.05 4.21 10.18
N LYS A 188 -4.00 3.39 9.11
CA LYS A 188 -5.00 2.32 8.87
C LYS A 188 -5.07 1.34 10.03
N GLU A 189 -3.94 0.95 10.60
CA GLU A 189 -3.90 0.03 11.72
C GLU A 189 -4.47 0.64 13.01
N LYS A 190 -4.24 1.94 13.25
CA LYS A 190 -4.85 2.65 14.36
C LYS A 190 -6.37 2.70 14.21
N GLU A 191 -6.86 3.05 13.03
CA GLU A 191 -8.30 3.07 12.72
C GLU A 191 -8.92 1.65 12.84
N LEU A 192 -8.25 0.64 12.27
CA LEU A 192 -8.69 -0.76 12.39
C LEU A 192 -8.80 -1.18 13.86
N PHE A 193 -7.79 -0.87 14.67
CA PHE A 193 -7.78 -1.20 16.09
C PHE A 193 -8.91 -0.49 16.84
N TYR A 194 -9.18 0.78 16.53
CA TYR A 194 -10.28 1.53 17.14
C TYR A 194 -11.64 0.85 16.92
N HIS A 195 -11.88 0.28 15.73
CA HIS A 195 -13.14 -0.38 15.40
C HIS A 195 -13.23 -1.84 15.83
N THR A 196 -12.11 -2.57 15.86
CA THR A 196 -12.09 -4.03 16.05
C THR A 196 -11.43 -4.48 17.34
N ASN A 197 -10.73 -3.60 18.04
CA ASN A 197 -9.83 -3.90 19.16
C ASN A 197 -8.73 -4.95 18.83
N THR A 198 -8.46 -5.15 17.54
CA THR A 198 -7.45 -6.13 17.08
C THR A 198 -6.57 -5.52 16.00
N SER A 199 -5.26 -5.60 16.15
CA SER A 199 -4.26 -5.28 15.13
C SER A 199 -2.92 -5.90 15.53
N MET A 200 -2.37 -6.73 14.67
CA MET A 200 -1.03 -7.30 14.88
C MET A 200 0.06 -6.21 14.90
N VAL A 201 -0.14 -5.12 14.18
CA VAL A 201 0.78 -3.98 14.17
C VAL A 201 0.76 -3.29 15.52
N VAL A 202 -0.42 -2.93 16.04
CA VAL A 202 -0.56 -2.31 17.38
C VAL A 202 0.06 -3.22 18.45
N GLU A 203 -0.21 -4.53 18.41
CA GLU A 203 0.37 -5.50 19.35
C GLU A 203 1.90 -5.56 19.26
N ALA A 204 2.46 -5.56 18.05
CA ALA A 204 3.91 -5.55 17.85
C ALA A 204 4.54 -4.27 18.40
N PHE A 205 3.93 -3.10 18.19
CA PHE A 205 4.42 -1.83 18.73
C PHE A 205 4.32 -1.82 20.26
N CYS A 206 3.21 -2.25 20.86
CA CYS A 206 3.07 -2.36 22.31
C CYS A 206 4.13 -3.28 22.93
N LYS A 207 4.47 -4.38 22.26
CA LYS A 207 5.46 -5.35 22.74
C LYS A 207 6.86 -4.74 22.89
N TYR A 208 7.26 -3.86 21.95
CA TYR A 208 8.63 -3.34 21.93
C TYR A 208 8.79 -1.95 22.55
N GLU A 209 7.72 -1.16 22.66
CA GLU A 209 7.79 0.18 23.29
C GLU A 209 7.76 0.15 24.82
N ASN A 210 7.58 -1.01 25.45
CA ASN A 210 7.59 -1.16 26.94
C ASN A 210 6.72 -0.13 27.68
N ASN A 211 5.66 0.37 27.08
CA ASN A 211 4.78 1.36 27.67
C ASN A 211 3.74 0.68 28.57
N ASN A 212 4.20 0.23 29.76
CA ASN A 212 3.32 -0.33 30.80
C ASN A 212 2.14 0.60 31.15
N HIS A 213 2.28 1.91 30.91
CA HIS A 213 1.23 2.89 31.18
C HIS A 213 0.10 2.83 30.13
N LEU A 214 0.42 2.63 28.85
CA LEU A 214 -0.58 2.52 27.78
C LEU A 214 -1.33 1.20 27.85
N MET A 215 -0.66 0.13 28.26
CA MET A 215 -1.28 -1.18 28.51
C MET A 215 -2.35 -1.12 29.61
N ALA A 216 -2.13 -0.28 30.64
CA ALA A 216 -3.05 -0.13 31.78
C ALA A 216 -4.32 0.69 31.42
N LEU A 217 -4.28 1.51 30.39
CA LEU A 217 -5.38 2.43 30.02
C LEU A 217 -6.34 1.87 28.95
N ASN A 218 -6.17 0.61 28.50
CA ASN A 218 -6.90 0.04 27.36
C ASN A 218 -6.80 0.85 26.06
N ASN A 219 -5.82 1.74 25.95
CA ASN A 219 -5.62 2.63 24.79
C ASN A 219 -4.33 2.25 24.03
N LYS A 220 -4.29 0.99 23.59
CA LYS A 220 -3.10 0.43 22.94
C LYS A 220 -2.75 1.11 21.61
N ASP A 221 -3.75 1.61 20.90
CA ASP A 221 -3.56 2.28 19.62
C ASP A 221 -2.80 3.61 19.75
N ALA A 222 -2.86 4.26 20.93
CA ALA A 222 -2.09 5.47 21.22
C ALA A 222 -0.56 5.27 21.11
N VAL A 223 -0.08 4.01 21.17
CA VAL A 223 1.34 3.72 20.91
C VAL A 223 1.77 4.19 19.53
N LEU A 224 0.87 4.19 18.55
CA LEU A 224 1.16 4.62 17.18
C LEU A 224 1.23 6.16 17.02
N ASP A 225 0.70 6.95 17.96
CA ASP A 225 0.61 8.42 17.82
C ASP A 225 1.98 9.08 17.69
N LYS A 226 2.96 8.61 18.48
CA LYS A 226 4.35 9.05 18.35
C LYS A 226 4.88 8.83 16.93
N TYR A 227 4.72 7.63 16.41
CA TYR A 227 5.22 7.24 15.08
C TYR A 227 4.47 7.93 13.96
N ILE A 228 3.16 8.14 14.10
CA ILE A 228 2.35 8.92 13.14
C ILE A 228 2.87 10.35 13.08
N LYS A 229 3.13 10.99 14.22
CA LYS A 229 3.66 12.35 14.29
C LYS A 229 5.07 12.44 13.68
N GLU A 230 5.97 11.56 14.09
CA GLU A 230 7.36 11.52 13.60
C GLU A 230 7.41 11.27 12.09
N SER A 231 6.65 10.29 11.59
CA SER A 231 6.60 9.97 10.18
C SER A 231 5.92 11.09 9.35
N SER A 232 4.88 11.75 9.88
CA SER A 232 4.27 12.92 9.22
C SER A 232 5.27 14.04 9.05
N SER A 233 5.99 14.43 10.12
CA SER A 233 7.02 15.47 10.05
C SER A 233 8.15 15.08 9.09
N ARG A 234 8.52 13.80 9.04
CA ARG A 234 9.54 13.31 8.11
C ARG A 234 9.09 13.37 6.66
N VAL A 235 7.84 13.03 6.36
CA VAL A 235 7.27 13.16 5.01
C VAL A 235 7.25 14.64 4.60
N GLU A 236 6.85 15.56 5.47
CA GLU A 236 6.87 17.00 5.20
C GLU A 236 8.29 17.49 4.88
N GLU A 237 9.29 17.14 5.69
CA GLU A 237 10.70 17.46 5.46
C GLU A 237 11.21 16.92 4.10
N LEU A 238 10.88 15.66 3.78
CA LEU A 238 11.28 15.04 2.53
C LEU A 238 10.63 15.71 1.31
N LEU A 239 9.36 16.14 1.44
CA LEU A 239 8.67 16.89 0.40
C LEU A 239 9.27 18.28 0.18
N GLU A 240 9.71 18.96 1.24
CA GLU A 240 10.38 20.28 1.14
C GLU A 240 11.71 20.18 0.40
N ASN A 241 12.44 19.09 0.61
CA ASN A 241 13.75 18.85 0.00
C ASN A 241 13.69 18.31 -1.44
N LEU A 242 12.48 18.04 -1.98
CA LEU A 242 12.35 17.62 -3.38
C LEU A 242 12.56 18.77 -4.36
N PRO A 243 13.22 18.54 -5.51
CA PRO A 243 13.40 19.56 -6.55
C PRO A 243 12.07 20.17 -7.02
N ALA A 244 12.09 21.42 -7.44
CA ALA A 244 10.92 22.18 -7.88
C ALA A 244 10.12 21.52 -9.03
N LEU A 245 10.79 20.70 -9.85
CA LEU A 245 10.17 19.92 -10.94
C LEU A 245 9.12 18.90 -10.45
N GLN A 246 9.03 18.69 -9.13
CA GLN A 246 8.13 17.74 -8.47
C GLN A 246 7.00 18.42 -7.69
N ALA A 247 6.68 19.68 -8.01
CA ALA A 247 5.63 20.46 -7.32
C ALA A 247 4.27 19.76 -7.34
N GLU A 248 3.93 19.12 -8.47
CA GLU A 248 2.70 18.34 -8.66
C GLU A 248 2.62 17.14 -7.71
N PHE A 249 3.74 16.43 -7.51
CA PHE A 249 3.79 15.34 -6.55
C PHE A 249 3.62 15.83 -5.11
N ARG A 250 4.27 16.94 -4.76
CA ARG A 250 4.09 17.57 -3.46
C ARG A 250 2.61 17.83 -3.17
N GLU A 251 1.87 18.39 -4.14
CA GLU A 251 0.45 18.63 -4.02
C GLU A 251 -0.35 17.33 -3.82
N ASN A 252 -0.02 16.27 -4.56
CA ASN A 252 -0.66 14.96 -4.43
C ASN A 252 -0.38 14.29 -3.08
N VAL A 253 0.85 14.31 -2.59
CA VAL A 253 1.18 13.77 -1.27
C VAL A 253 0.54 14.64 -0.19
N CYS A 254 0.52 15.95 -0.32
CA CYS A 254 -0.21 16.83 0.59
C CYS A 254 -1.72 16.55 0.57
N GLN A 255 -2.31 16.26 -0.59
CA GLN A 255 -3.71 15.83 -0.68
C GLN A 255 -3.94 14.48 -0.01
N LEU A 256 -3.02 13.51 -0.19
CA LEU A 256 -3.03 12.24 0.54
C LEU A 256 -3.00 12.44 2.06
N LEU A 257 -2.14 13.33 2.54
CA LEU A 257 -2.03 13.68 3.95
C LEU A 257 -3.27 14.43 4.45
N ASN A 258 -3.83 15.37 3.66
CA ASN A 258 -5.00 16.18 4.02
C ASN A 258 -6.30 15.39 3.96
N VAL A 259 -6.48 14.46 3.03
CA VAL A 259 -7.65 13.58 2.99
C VAL A 259 -7.72 12.75 4.28
N ILE A 260 -6.57 12.28 4.77
CA ILE A 260 -6.48 11.55 6.03
C ILE A 260 -6.83 12.46 7.23
N ASN A 261 -6.37 13.71 7.24
CA ASN A 261 -6.70 14.65 8.32
C ASN A 261 -8.19 15.06 8.32
N LYS A 262 -8.84 15.15 7.16
CA LYS A 262 -10.28 15.43 7.09
C LYS A 262 -11.15 14.28 7.62
N GLN A 263 -10.74 13.04 7.43
CA GLN A 263 -11.44 11.90 8.00
C GLN A 263 -11.34 11.85 9.52
N GLN A 264 -10.21 12.26 10.11
CA GLN A 264 -10.05 12.35 11.56
C GLN A 264 -10.94 13.45 12.20
N LEU A 265 -11.18 14.58 11.55
CA LEU A 265 -12.05 15.65 12.04
C LEU A 265 -13.54 15.25 12.12
N TYR A 266 -14.00 14.33 11.27
CA TYR A 266 -15.38 13.83 11.33
C TYR A 266 -15.60 12.79 12.44
N VAL A 267 -14.54 12.20 13.00
CA VAL A 267 -14.63 11.24 14.11
C VAL A 267 -14.62 11.95 15.47
N GLU A 268 -14.06 13.17 15.55
CA GLU A 268 -14.03 13.97 16.78
C GLU A 268 -15.31 14.81 16.99
N GLU A 269 -16.16 14.97 15.98
CA GLU A 269 -17.43 15.73 16.07
C GLU A 269 -18.69 14.84 16.14
N GLY A 270 -18.59 13.54 16.20
CA GLY A 270 -19.67 12.54 16.35
C GLY A 270 -19.64 11.83 17.67
#